data_e3044b3a25c704d637b34954406c9ca6
#
_entry.id   e3044b3a25c704d637b34954406c9ca6
#
_cell.length_a   1.000
_cell.length_b   1.000
_cell.length_c   1.000
_cell.angle_alpha   90.00
_cell.angle_beta   90.00
_cell.angle_gamma   90.00
#
_symmetry.space_group_name_H-M   'P 1'
#
loop_
_entity.id
_entity.type
_entity.pdbx_description
1 polymer ?
#
loop_
_entity_poly.entity_id
_entity_poly.type
_entity_poly.pdbx_seq_one_letter_code
_entity_poly.pdbx_strand_id
1 'polypeptide(L)'
;MSSEIIKEIESQLATVSDPELHRPITELRMVEQIEFSAGTARISILLTISGCPMRDRLTKDVTAAALKVPQVTSVEIQFGVMNDEQRDFVKKLIRGGREKFIPFAQPDSLTRVIGIASGKGGVGKSSVTVNLAVALAMRGLKVGLLDSDVYGHSIPRALGVEGKRPTAIDQTFIPIEAFGVKTVSIEMFKPDRADPVAYRGPLLHRVLEQLLSDAYWGDLDFLLLDLPPGTGDIAISLGQLIPNSEIIVVTTPQVAAAEVAERAGRIAHQLKQQLIGVIENMSPYEDSGRIISLFGEGGGEETAKRLSNLLGADVPLLGKIPFDIALREGGDTGRPVVQELPESPTAKEIEKIIDQLLVRKKSLVGVRLGLST
;
A
#
# COMPACT_ATOMS: atom_id res chain seq x y z
N MET A 1 -14.11 21.85 40.11
CA MET A 1 -14.68 20.50 39.96
C MET A 1 -15.08 20.21 38.51
N SER A 2 -16.13 20.82 37.93
CA SER A 2 -16.51 20.48 36.53
C SER A 2 -15.40 20.79 35.49
N SER A 3 -14.67 21.87 35.64
CA SER A 3 -13.56 22.24 34.73
C SER A 3 -12.37 21.29 34.81
N GLU A 4 -12.10 20.70 35.96
CA GLU A 4 -11.03 19.68 36.11
C GLU A 4 -11.43 18.37 35.51
N ILE A 5 -12.67 17.95 35.67
CA ILE A 5 -13.23 16.73 35.05
C ILE A 5 -13.22 16.85 33.54
N ILE A 6 -13.59 18.02 32.98
CA ILE A 6 -13.54 18.26 31.54
C ILE A 6 -12.11 18.12 31.02
N LYS A 7 -11.10 18.67 31.70
CA LYS A 7 -9.68 18.51 31.32
C LYS A 7 -9.22 17.05 31.39
N GLU A 8 -9.71 16.30 32.37
CA GLU A 8 -9.39 14.88 32.50
C GLU A 8 -10.03 14.07 31.37
N ILE A 9 -11.29 14.38 30.99
CA ILE A 9 -11.93 13.81 29.81
C ILE A 9 -11.13 14.14 28.55
N GLU A 10 -10.74 15.39 28.33
CA GLU A 10 -9.95 15.82 27.18
C GLU A 10 -8.60 15.08 27.11
N SER A 11 -7.93 14.89 28.25
CA SER A 11 -6.70 14.10 28.35
C SER A 11 -6.90 12.64 27.95
N GLN A 12 -8.03 12.02 28.36
CA GLN A 12 -8.35 10.65 27.93
C GLN A 12 -8.69 10.59 26.44
N LEU A 13 -9.39 11.58 25.90
CA LEU A 13 -9.70 11.68 24.48
C LEU A 13 -8.45 11.86 23.61
N ALA A 14 -7.37 12.44 24.13
CA ALA A 14 -6.09 12.52 23.44
C ALA A 14 -5.45 11.13 23.17
N THR A 15 -5.91 10.08 23.86
CA THR A 15 -5.49 8.70 23.60
C THR A 15 -6.29 8.02 22.48
N VAL A 16 -7.40 8.64 22.07
CA VAL A 16 -8.25 8.12 20.99
C VAL A 16 -7.70 8.59 19.65
N SER A 17 -7.34 7.66 18.79
CA SER A 17 -6.90 7.97 17.42
C SER A 17 -8.05 7.82 16.44
N ASP A 18 -8.13 8.73 15.47
CA ASP A 18 -9.00 8.56 14.31
C ASP A 18 -8.59 7.28 13.55
N PRO A 19 -9.53 6.37 13.27
CA PRO A 19 -9.20 5.06 12.69
C PRO A 19 -8.73 5.12 11.24
N GLU A 20 -8.97 6.22 10.53
CA GLU A 20 -8.54 6.43 9.14
C GLU A 20 -7.21 7.21 9.09
N LEU A 21 -7.08 8.27 9.89
CA LEU A 21 -5.91 9.15 9.89
C LEU A 21 -4.79 8.67 10.82
N HIS A 22 -5.10 7.74 11.74
CA HIS A 22 -4.17 7.20 12.75
C HIS A 22 -3.49 8.29 13.60
N ARG A 23 -4.22 9.40 13.84
CA ARG A 23 -3.79 10.53 14.68
C ARG A 23 -4.80 10.79 15.79
N PRO A 24 -4.36 11.32 16.95
CA PRO A 24 -5.26 11.69 18.03
C PRO A 24 -6.38 12.63 17.56
N ILE A 25 -7.63 12.32 17.92
CA ILE A 25 -8.79 13.16 17.55
C ILE A 25 -8.69 14.59 18.08
N THR A 26 -7.98 14.80 19.18
CA THR A 26 -7.69 16.13 19.74
C THR A 26 -6.71 16.92 18.86
N GLU A 27 -5.68 16.26 18.34
CA GLU A 27 -4.71 16.86 17.40
C GLU A 27 -5.41 17.26 16.09
N LEU A 28 -6.34 16.43 15.61
CA LEU A 28 -7.15 16.69 14.43
C LEU A 28 -8.23 17.76 14.65
N ARG A 29 -8.35 18.31 15.87
CA ARG A 29 -9.42 19.23 16.27
C ARG A 29 -10.82 18.69 16.00
N MET A 30 -11.00 17.37 16.12
CA MET A 30 -12.30 16.73 15.98
C MET A 30 -13.17 16.92 17.22
N VAL A 31 -12.59 17.13 18.41
CA VAL A 31 -13.33 17.42 19.64
C VAL A 31 -13.66 18.90 19.64
N GLU A 32 -14.96 19.22 19.43
CA GLU A 32 -15.45 20.61 19.37
C GLU A 32 -15.81 21.13 20.78
N GLN A 33 -16.56 20.32 21.55
CA GLN A 33 -17.06 20.71 22.86
C GLN A 33 -17.16 19.50 23.78
N ILE A 34 -16.85 19.72 25.05
CA ILE A 34 -17.04 18.75 26.13
C ILE A 34 -17.84 19.44 27.23
N GLU A 35 -18.98 18.87 27.57
CA GLU A 35 -19.82 19.28 28.71
C GLU A 35 -19.89 18.15 29.72
N PHE A 36 -19.91 18.49 31.00
CA PHE A 36 -20.08 17.51 32.07
C PHE A 36 -21.12 18.00 33.07
N SER A 37 -22.17 17.20 33.27
CA SER A 37 -23.23 17.47 34.24
C SER A 37 -23.82 16.18 34.80
N ALA A 38 -23.99 16.10 36.08
CA ALA A 38 -24.65 14.99 36.81
C ALA A 38 -24.14 13.59 36.41
N GLY A 39 -22.80 13.45 36.21
CA GLY A 39 -22.17 12.18 35.83
C GLY A 39 -22.21 11.86 34.33
N THR A 40 -22.85 12.70 33.53
CA THR A 40 -22.94 12.53 32.07
C THR A 40 -21.97 13.45 31.36
N ALA A 41 -21.10 12.89 30.52
CA ALA A 41 -20.24 13.61 29.61
C ALA A 41 -20.92 13.71 28.23
N ARG A 42 -21.20 14.95 27.77
CA ARG A 42 -21.63 15.24 26.38
C ARG A 42 -20.43 15.69 25.58
N ILE A 43 -20.16 14.97 24.49
CA ILE A 43 -18.97 15.20 23.67
C ILE A 43 -19.42 15.46 22.24
N SER A 44 -19.10 16.65 21.71
CA SER A 44 -19.34 17.00 20.31
C SER A 44 -18.10 16.67 19.49
N ILE A 45 -18.29 15.78 18.48
CA ILE A 45 -17.21 15.33 17.58
C ILE A 45 -17.50 15.80 16.17
N LEU A 46 -16.56 16.51 15.56
CA LEU A 46 -16.63 16.94 14.18
C LEU A 46 -16.01 15.88 13.26
N LEU A 47 -16.79 15.38 12.33
CA LEU A 47 -16.33 14.48 11.27
C LEU A 47 -15.84 15.28 10.07
N THR A 48 -14.86 14.77 9.36
CA THR A 48 -14.34 15.39 8.13
C THR A 48 -15.36 15.39 7.00
N ILE A 49 -16.26 14.38 6.97
CA ILE A 49 -17.36 14.22 6.01
C ILE A 49 -18.63 13.74 6.71
N SER A 50 -19.81 14.06 6.16
CA SER A 50 -21.12 13.70 6.73
C SER A 50 -21.42 12.20 6.76
N GLY A 51 -20.75 11.39 5.95
CA GLY A 51 -20.98 9.94 5.80
C GLY A 51 -19.80 9.08 6.24
N CYS A 52 -19.05 9.48 7.28
CA CYS A 52 -17.86 8.73 7.74
C CYS A 52 -18.24 7.27 8.09
N PRO A 53 -17.65 6.27 7.40
CA PRO A 53 -17.95 4.86 7.63
C PRO A 53 -17.44 4.36 8.99
N MET A 54 -16.54 5.11 9.63
CA MET A 54 -15.92 4.73 10.90
C MET A 54 -16.63 5.31 12.13
N ARG A 55 -17.80 5.93 11.95
CA ARG A 55 -18.56 6.58 13.02
C ARG A 55 -18.82 5.67 14.22
N ASP A 56 -19.21 4.42 13.98
CA ASP A 56 -19.54 3.47 15.05
C ASP A 56 -18.30 3.07 15.86
N ARG A 57 -17.16 2.91 15.20
CA ARG A 57 -15.88 2.63 15.85
C ARG A 57 -15.45 3.81 16.71
N LEU A 58 -15.49 5.02 16.14
CA LEU A 58 -15.15 6.24 16.88
C LEU A 58 -16.05 6.44 18.10
N THR A 59 -17.36 6.14 17.97
CA THR A 59 -18.29 6.16 19.10
C THR A 59 -17.84 5.24 20.23
N LYS A 60 -17.44 4.01 19.94
CA LYS A 60 -16.96 3.04 20.93
C LYS A 60 -15.68 3.52 21.61
N ASP A 61 -14.70 3.98 20.81
CA ASP A 61 -13.39 4.38 21.31
C ASP A 61 -13.48 5.64 22.19
N VAL A 62 -14.26 6.65 21.78
CA VAL A 62 -14.53 7.87 22.56
C VAL A 62 -15.27 7.56 23.85
N THR A 63 -16.31 6.71 23.79
CA THR A 63 -17.06 6.29 24.99
C THR A 63 -16.15 5.57 25.97
N ALA A 64 -15.35 4.61 25.50
CA ALA A 64 -14.43 3.86 26.34
C ALA A 64 -13.36 4.76 26.99
N ALA A 65 -12.88 5.78 26.27
CA ALA A 65 -11.91 6.73 26.82
C ALA A 65 -12.53 7.64 27.88
N ALA A 66 -13.71 8.20 27.64
CA ALA A 66 -14.38 9.09 28.58
C ALA A 66 -14.81 8.37 29.89
N LEU A 67 -15.23 7.11 29.78
CA LEU A 67 -15.58 6.29 30.96
C LEU A 67 -14.39 5.90 31.86
N LYS A 68 -13.15 6.14 31.44
CA LYS A 68 -11.96 5.98 32.31
C LYS A 68 -11.89 7.06 33.40
N VAL A 69 -12.61 8.17 33.24
CA VAL A 69 -12.69 9.23 34.26
C VAL A 69 -13.68 8.80 35.32
N PRO A 70 -13.27 8.66 36.59
CA PRO A 70 -14.12 8.03 37.64
C PRO A 70 -15.47 8.70 37.86
N GLN A 71 -15.60 9.99 37.57
CA GLN A 71 -16.82 10.78 37.74
C GLN A 71 -17.81 10.62 36.60
N VAL A 72 -17.37 10.03 35.46
CA VAL A 72 -18.22 9.83 34.27
C VAL A 72 -18.92 8.49 34.37
N THR A 73 -20.24 8.51 34.45
CA THR A 73 -21.10 7.31 34.50
C THR A 73 -21.82 7.04 33.19
N SER A 74 -22.01 8.08 32.37
CA SER A 74 -22.60 7.95 31.02
C SER A 74 -21.97 8.92 30.04
N VAL A 75 -22.03 8.58 28.74
CA VAL A 75 -21.45 9.38 27.65
C VAL A 75 -22.48 9.53 26.54
N GLU A 76 -22.73 10.79 26.15
CA GLU A 76 -23.55 11.15 25.00
C GLU A 76 -22.66 11.77 23.91
N ILE A 77 -22.67 11.24 22.71
CA ILE A 77 -21.85 11.75 21.61
C ILE A 77 -22.74 12.38 20.55
N GLN A 78 -22.43 13.63 20.20
CA GLN A 78 -23.07 14.35 19.10
C GLN A 78 -22.04 14.48 17.96
N PHE A 79 -22.47 14.18 16.74
CA PHE A 79 -21.63 14.32 15.56
C PHE A 79 -22.03 15.52 14.73
N GLY A 80 -21.08 16.39 14.47
CA GLY A 80 -21.12 17.47 13.50
C GLY A 80 -20.23 17.20 12.30
N VAL A 81 -20.16 18.14 11.38
CA VAL A 81 -19.28 18.10 10.21
C VAL A 81 -18.37 19.32 10.23
N MET A 82 -17.08 19.14 9.98
CA MET A 82 -16.11 20.22 9.92
C MET A 82 -16.46 21.22 8.83
N ASN A 83 -16.25 22.51 9.11
CA ASN A 83 -16.31 23.57 8.11
C ASN A 83 -15.03 23.57 7.23
N ASP A 84 -14.95 24.46 6.23
CA ASP A 84 -13.85 24.52 5.28
C ASP A 84 -12.51 24.84 5.95
N GLU A 85 -12.50 25.78 6.92
CA GLU A 85 -11.27 26.14 7.65
C GLU A 85 -10.75 24.99 8.50
N GLN A 86 -11.64 24.25 9.15
CA GLN A 86 -11.29 23.09 9.96
C GLN A 86 -10.75 21.95 9.09
N ARG A 87 -11.37 21.70 7.93
CA ARG A 87 -10.87 20.74 6.95
C ARG A 87 -9.51 21.13 6.39
N ASP A 88 -9.30 22.41 6.08
CA ASP A 88 -8.01 22.95 5.63
C ASP A 88 -6.92 22.80 6.70
N PHE A 89 -7.26 22.96 7.98
CA PHE A 89 -6.33 22.69 9.07
C PHE A 89 -5.92 21.23 9.10
N VAL A 90 -6.88 20.29 9.06
CA VAL A 90 -6.60 18.84 9.03
C VAL A 90 -5.73 18.50 7.81
N LYS A 91 -6.06 19.04 6.64
CA LYS A 91 -5.29 18.85 5.40
C LYS A 91 -3.83 19.34 5.54
N LYS A 92 -3.62 20.54 6.08
CA LYS A 92 -2.26 21.07 6.33
C LYS A 92 -1.49 20.20 7.33
N LEU A 93 -2.17 19.73 8.37
CA LEU A 93 -1.58 18.86 9.37
C LEU A 93 -1.16 17.52 8.76
N ILE A 94 -2.03 16.90 7.94
CA ILE A 94 -1.77 15.63 7.25
C ILE A 94 -0.61 15.76 6.26
N ARG A 95 -0.54 16.89 5.52
CA ARG A 95 0.52 17.16 4.55
C ARG A 95 1.80 17.73 5.17
N GLY A 96 1.87 17.88 6.50
CA GLY A 96 3.03 18.47 7.18
C GLY A 96 3.29 19.92 6.76
N GLY A 97 2.26 20.68 6.34
CA GLY A 97 2.36 22.08 5.91
C GLY A 97 2.98 22.30 4.52
N ARG A 98 3.27 21.22 3.77
CA ARG A 98 3.91 21.30 2.45
C ARG A 98 2.87 21.41 1.32
N GLU A 99 3.28 22.05 0.22
CA GLU A 99 2.55 22.00 -1.05
C GLU A 99 2.52 20.58 -1.61
N LYS A 100 1.73 20.35 -2.67
CA LYS A 100 1.60 19.04 -3.34
C LYS A 100 2.97 18.47 -3.73
N PHE A 101 3.36 17.32 -3.18
CA PHE A 101 4.63 16.65 -3.47
C PHE A 101 4.47 15.14 -3.30
N ILE A 102 5.33 14.37 -3.97
CA ILE A 102 5.39 12.93 -3.81
C ILE A 102 6.40 12.62 -2.68
N PRO A 103 5.95 12.11 -1.50
CA PRO A 103 6.84 11.86 -0.36
C PRO A 103 7.98 10.90 -0.70
N PHE A 104 7.69 9.92 -1.53
CA PHE A 104 8.60 8.82 -1.89
C PHE A 104 9.71 9.23 -2.87
N ALA A 105 9.54 10.35 -3.57
CA ALA A 105 10.52 10.90 -4.49
C ALA A 105 11.55 11.81 -3.79
N GLN A 106 11.34 12.12 -2.51
CA GLN A 106 12.24 13.00 -1.76
C GLN A 106 13.57 12.28 -1.46
N PRO A 107 14.71 13.00 -1.49
CA PRO A 107 16.02 12.41 -1.23
C PRO A 107 16.17 11.82 0.18
N ASP A 108 15.42 12.37 1.15
CA ASP A 108 15.40 11.97 2.56
C ASP A 108 14.33 10.91 2.87
N SER A 109 13.60 10.45 1.87
CA SER A 109 12.59 9.40 2.06
C SER A 109 13.22 8.08 2.50
N LEU A 110 12.79 7.57 3.64
CA LEU A 110 13.21 6.25 4.16
C LEU A 110 12.39 5.10 3.57
N THR A 111 11.25 5.39 2.94
CA THR A 111 10.40 4.38 2.32
C THR A 111 11.13 3.69 1.16
N ARG A 112 11.16 2.35 1.18
CA ARG A 112 11.58 1.57 0.02
C ARG A 112 10.42 1.43 -0.95
N VAL A 113 10.61 1.91 -2.17
CA VAL A 113 9.61 1.79 -3.24
C VAL A 113 10.03 0.68 -4.19
N ILE A 114 9.19 -0.35 -4.33
CA ILE A 114 9.48 -1.51 -5.17
C ILE A 114 8.38 -1.66 -6.22
N GLY A 115 8.74 -1.48 -7.48
CA GLY A 115 7.88 -1.79 -8.62
C GLY A 115 7.93 -3.29 -8.95
N ILE A 116 6.75 -3.90 -9.04
CA ILE A 116 6.62 -5.30 -9.47
C ILE A 116 6.23 -5.28 -10.94
N ALA A 117 7.19 -5.65 -11.78
CA ALA A 117 7.06 -5.65 -13.24
C ALA A 117 6.90 -7.06 -13.80
N SER A 118 6.35 -7.16 -14.99
CA SER A 118 6.35 -8.42 -15.75
C SER A 118 6.46 -8.13 -17.25
N GLY A 119 7.09 -9.02 -17.98
CA GLY A 119 7.19 -8.90 -19.43
C GLY A 119 5.86 -9.08 -20.16
N LYS A 120 4.98 -9.96 -19.66
CA LYS A 120 3.68 -10.30 -20.25
C LYS A 120 2.59 -10.37 -19.18
N GLY A 121 1.34 -10.26 -19.59
CA GLY A 121 0.17 -10.51 -18.75
C GLY A 121 0.01 -11.99 -18.38
N GLY A 122 -0.72 -12.28 -17.31
CA GLY A 122 -1.05 -13.65 -16.91
C GLY A 122 0.05 -14.42 -16.19
N VAL A 123 1.15 -13.79 -15.77
CA VAL A 123 2.22 -14.43 -14.98
C VAL A 123 1.92 -14.47 -13.47
N GLY A 124 0.77 -13.95 -13.04
CA GLY A 124 0.40 -13.88 -11.62
C GLY A 124 1.07 -12.74 -10.85
N LYS A 125 1.58 -11.71 -11.55
CA LYS A 125 2.25 -10.54 -10.96
C LYS A 125 1.48 -9.94 -9.78
N SER A 126 0.21 -9.61 -9.96
CA SER A 126 -0.62 -8.97 -8.92
C SER A 126 -0.88 -9.88 -7.72
N SER A 127 -1.05 -11.21 -7.95
CA SER A 127 -1.15 -12.17 -6.85
C SER A 127 0.15 -12.22 -6.03
N VAL A 128 1.31 -12.20 -6.70
CA VAL A 128 2.62 -12.11 -6.03
C VAL A 128 2.72 -10.79 -5.28
N THR A 129 2.37 -9.66 -5.91
CA THR A 129 2.44 -8.32 -5.29
C THR A 129 1.60 -8.23 -4.01
N VAL A 130 0.36 -8.73 -4.03
CA VAL A 130 -0.53 -8.74 -2.86
C VAL A 130 0.07 -9.57 -1.73
N ASN A 131 0.53 -10.77 -2.03
CA ASN A 131 1.07 -11.66 -1.01
C ASN A 131 2.40 -11.16 -0.43
N LEU A 132 3.26 -10.51 -1.22
CA LEU A 132 4.45 -9.81 -0.72
C LEU A 132 4.05 -8.66 0.21
N ALA A 133 3.06 -7.84 -0.17
CA ALA A 133 2.60 -6.72 0.65
C ALA A 133 2.04 -7.20 2.00
N VAL A 134 1.17 -8.22 1.98
CA VAL A 134 0.57 -8.79 3.19
C VAL A 134 1.62 -9.46 4.07
N ALA A 135 2.57 -10.21 3.51
CA ALA A 135 3.66 -10.83 4.26
C ALA A 135 4.55 -9.78 4.95
N LEU A 136 4.89 -8.67 4.27
CA LEU A 136 5.60 -7.56 4.90
C LEU A 136 4.79 -6.93 6.06
N ALA A 137 3.47 -6.74 5.88
CA ALA A 137 2.60 -6.20 6.93
C ALA A 137 2.49 -7.16 8.13
N MET A 138 2.43 -8.47 7.89
CA MET A 138 2.45 -9.49 8.97
C MET A 138 3.75 -9.47 9.79
N ARG A 139 4.85 -8.98 9.23
CA ARG A 139 6.12 -8.71 9.94
C ARG A 139 6.10 -7.40 10.75
N GLY A 140 4.96 -6.71 10.82
CA GLY A 140 4.80 -5.44 11.55
C GLY A 140 5.31 -4.21 10.82
N LEU A 141 5.62 -4.32 9.52
CA LEU A 141 6.06 -3.21 8.69
C LEU A 141 4.87 -2.41 8.17
N LYS A 142 5.05 -1.11 7.99
CA LYS A 142 4.04 -0.20 7.41
C LYS A 142 4.11 -0.28 5.89
N VAL A 143 3.10 -0.86 5.26
CA VAL A 143 3.12 -1.19 3.84
C VAL A 143 2.03 -0.44 3.09
N GLY A 144 2.42 0.20 1.99
CA GLY A 144 1.52 0.73 0.97
C GLY A 144 1.55 -0.15 -0.29
N LEU A 145 0.43 -0.22 -0.98
CA LEU A 145 0.28 -0.91 -2.27
C LEU A 145 -0.50 -0.04 -3.24
N LEU A 146 0.18 0.42 -4.29
CA LEU A 146 -0.44 1.15 -5.39
C LEU A 146 -0.67 0.20 -6.56
N ASP A 147 -1.95 0.00 -6.92
CA ASP A 147 -2.34 -0.64 -8.17
C ASP A 147 -2.25 0.37 -9.30
N SER A 148 -1.22 0.24 -10.10
CA SER A 148 -0.98 1.07 -11.27
C SER A 148 -1.32 0.37 -12.60
N ASP A 149 -1.84 -0.87 -12.56
CA ASP A 149 -2.38 -1.55 -13.74
C ASP A 149 -3.80 -1.04 -14.04
N VAL A 150 -3.87 0.11 -14.69
CA VAL A 150 -5.12 0.83 -14.99
C VAL A 150 -6.09 0.02 -15.84
N TYR A 151 -5.59 -0.96 -16.59
CA TYR A 151 -6.40 -1.78 -17.53
C TYR A 151 -6.76 -3.14 -16.94
N GLY A 152 -5.95 -3.66 -16.02
CA GLY A 152 -6.11 -5.00 -15.44
C GLY A 152 -6.18 -4.99 -13.91
N HIS A 153 -6.75 -3.93 -13.32
CA HIS A 153 -6.85 -3.74 -11.88
C HIS A 153 -7.41 -4.96 -11.16
N SER A 154 -6.56 -5.67 -10.45
CA SER A 154 -6.91 -6.91 -9.72
C SER A 154 -6.63 -6.83 -8.21
N ILE A 155 -5.88 -5.82 -7.77
CA ILE A 155 -5.48 -5.63 -6.38
C ILE A 155 -6.67 -5.47 -5.43
N PRO A 156 -7.71 -4.63 -5.72
CA PRO A 156 -8.84 -4.48 -4.82
C PRO A 156 -9.58 -5.79 -4.57
N ARG A 157 -9.75 -6.63 -5.62
CA ARG A 157 -10.35 -7.97 -5.47
C ARG A 157 -9.47 -8.88 -4.62
N ALA A 158 -8.18 -8.95 -4.93
CA ALA A 158 -7.24 -9.83 -4.23
C ALA A 158 -7.03 -9.47 -2.75
N LEU A 159 -7.37 -8.24 -2.34
CA LEU A 159 -7.41 -7.78 -0.95
C LEU A 159 -8.81 -7.78 -0.33
N GLY A 160 -9.85 -8.25 -1.02
CA GLY A 160 -11.22 -8.26 -0.52
C GLY A 160 -11.82 -6.87 -0.26
N VAL A 161 -11.33 -5.85 -0.95
CA VAL A 161 -11.80 -4.46 -0.85
C VAL A 161 -12.46 -3.94 -2.13
N GLU A 162 -12.81 -4.85 -3.02
CA GLU A 162 -13.52 -4.56 -4.26
C GLU A 162 -14.80 -3.75 -4.00
N GLY A 163 -15.02 -2.70 -4.77
CA GLY A 163 -16.19 -1.80 -4.62
C GLY A 163 -16.11 -0.81 -3.45
N LYS A 164 -15.11 -0.91 -2.57
CA LYS A 164 -14.88 0.11 -1.55
C LYS A 164 -14.28 1.36 -2.18
N ARG A 165 -14.62 2.52 -1.61
CA ARG A 165 -14.10 3.82 -2.05
C ARG A 165 -13.29 4.48 -0.94
N PRO A 166 -12.14 5.09 -1.25
CA PRO A 166 -11.39 5.89 -0.31
C PRO A 166 -12.21 7.06 0.23
N THR A 167 -12.07 7.37 1.50
CA THR A 167 -12.62 8.59 2.09
C THR A 167 -11.83 9.78 1.56
N ALA A 168 -12.51 10.77 0.98
CA ALA A 168 -11.89 11.98 0.47
C ALA A 168 -12.10 13.15 1.43
N ILE A 169 -11.03 13.87 1.73
CA ILE A 169 -11.03 15.15 2.44
C ILE A 169 -10.54 16.18 1.44
N ASP A 170 -11.45 16.84 0.73
CA ASP A 170 -11.21 17.70 -0.43
C ASP A 170 -10.41 16.96 -1.53
N GLN A 171 -9.14 17.38 -1.76
CA GLN A 171 -8.26 16.76 -2.75
C GLN A 171 -7.38 15.64 -2.16
N THR A 172 -7.39 15.43 -0.84
CA THR A 172 -6.65 14.36 -0.19
C THR A 172 -7.58 13.20 0.07
N PHE A 173 -7.15 12.01 -0.20
CA PHE A 173 -7.92 10.80 0.09
C PHE A 173 -7.12 9.82 0.96
N ILE A 174 -7.85 9.05 1.73
CA ILE A 174 -7.28 8.09 2.67
C ILE A 174 -7.29 6.72 2.01
N PRO A 175 -6.12 6.07 1.84
CA PRO A 175 -6.04 4.72 1.30
C PRO A 175 -6.92 3.74 2.08
N ILE A 176 -7.48 2.75 1.38
CA ILE A 176 -8.22 1.68 2.03
C ILE A 176 -7.23 0.71 2.67
N GLU A 177 -7.49 0.31 3.91
CA GLU A 177 -6.64 -0.64 4.62
C GLU A 177 -7.28 -2.04 4.64
N ALA A 178 -6.48 -3.05 4.28
CA ALA A 178 -6.83 -4.45 4.39
C ALA A 178 -5.56 -5.26 4.71
N PHE A 179 -5.67 -6.21 5.63
CA PHE A 179 -4.54 -7.05 6.09
C PHE A 179 -3.31 -6.24 6.53
N GLY A 180 -3.49 -5.03 7.09
CA GLY A 180 -2.41 -4.12 7.47
C GLY A 180 -1.72 -3.41 6.29
N VAL A 181 -2.27 -3.52 5.08
CA VAL A 181 -1.76 -2.88 3.85
C VAL A 181 -2.66 -1.72 3.46
N LYS A 182 -2.09 -0.52 3.33
CA LYS A 182 -2.77 0.64 2.75
C LYS A 182 -2.78 0.52 1.24
N THR A 183 -3.95 0.43 0.63
CA THR A 183 -4.07 0.23 -0.82
C THR A 183 -4.83 1.34 -1.52
N VAL A 184 -4.35 1.66 -2.72
CA VAL A 184 -4.97 2.60 -3.65
C VAL A 184 -4.96 1.98 -5.04
N SER A 185 -6.10 2.02 -5.72
CA SER A 185 -6.25 1.65 -7.14
C SER A 185 -7.10 2.70 -7.84
N ILE A 186 -6.83 2.93 -9.11
CA ILE A 186 -7.65 3.83 -9.93
C ILE A 186 -9.11 3.35 -10.04
N GLU A 187 -9.33 2.05 -9.94
CA GLU A 187 -10.68 1.45 -9.91
C GLU A 187 -11.56 2.05 -8.83
N MET A 188 -10.98 2.37 -7.66
CA MET A 188 -11.72 2.88 -6.50
C MET A 188 -12.34 4.27 -6.73
N PHE A 189 -11.88 4.99 -7.77
CA PHE A 189 -12.36 6.34 -8.14
C PHE A 189 -13.30 6.33 -9.35
N LYS A 190 -13.48 5.19 -10.00
CA LYS A 190 -14.41 5.07 -11.13
C LYS A 190 -15.86 5.13 -10.65
N PRO A 191 -16.75 5.87 -11.35
CA PRO A 191 -18.20 5.86 -11.07
C PRO A 191 -18.79 4.46 -11.28
N ASP A 192 -18.45 3.82 -12.41
CA ASP A 192 -18.77 2.43 -12.75
C ASP A 192 -17.47 1.68 -13.07
N ARG A 193 -17.35 0.46 -12.54
CA ARG A 193 -16.20 -0.42 -12.80
C ARG A 193 -16.09 -0.81 -14.28
N ALA A 194 -17.23 -0.99 -14.93
CA ALA A 194 -17.31 -1.35 -16.34
C ALA A 194 -16.86 -0.23 -17.27
N ASP A 195 -16.78 1.02 -16.78
CA ASP A 195 -16.35 2.13 -17.60
C ASP A 195 -14.90 1.93 -18.07
N PRO A 196 -14.67 1.96 -19.40
CA PRO A 196 -13.32 1.85 -19.93
C PRO A 196 -12.48 3.04 -19.50
N VAL A 197 -11.26 2.77 -19.02
CA VAL A 197 -10.28 3.83 -18.73
C VAL A 197 -9.62 4.22 -20.05
N ALA A 198 -10.04 5.33 -20.63
CA ALA A 198 -9.49 5.87 -21.88
C ALA A 198 -8.39 6.93 -21.61
N TYR A 199 -7.51 6.68 -20.65
CA TYR A 199 -6.42 7.61 -20.38
C TYR A 199 -5.26 7.40 -21.35
N ARG A 200 -4.85 8.49 -22.04
CA ARG A 200 -3.65 8.53 -22.87
C ARG A 200 -2.47 9.07 -22.04
N GLY A 201 -1.23 8.79 -22.46
CA GLY A 201 0.01 9.04 -21.75
C GLY A 201 0.05 10.24 -20.76
N PRO A 202 -0.16 11.51 -21.22
CA PRO A 202 -0.08 12.66 -20.32
C PRO A 202 -1.12 12.69 -19.19
N LEU A 203 -2.36 12.19 -19.49
CA LEU A 203 -3.41 12.12 -18.48
C LEU A 203 -3.11 11.01 -17.46
N LEU A 204 -2.59 9.90 -17.94
CA LEU A 204 -2.18 8.78 -17.10
C LEU A 204 -1.05 9.17 -16.14
N HIS A 205 -0.04 9.88 -16.61
CA HIS A 205 1.03 10.43 -15.77
C HIS A 205 0.48 11.30 -14.64
N ARG A 206 -0.46 12.21 -14.97
CA ARG A 206 -1.11 13.07 -13.96
C ARG A 206 -1.93 12.27 -12.94
N VAL A 207 -2.64 11.23 -13.37
CA VAL A 207 -3.39 10.36 -12.46
C VAL A 207 -2.45 9.63 -11.50
N LEU A 208 -1.36 9.06 -12.00
CA LEU A 208 -0.35 8.39 -11.15
C LEU A 208 0.29 9.37 -10.17
N GLU A 209 0.62 10.58 -10.62
CA GLU A 209 1.10 11.64 -9.75
C GLU A 209 0.09 11.94 -8.63
N GLN A 210 -1.21 12.04 -8.96
CA GLN A 210 -2.26 12.28 -7.97
C GLN A 210 -2.39 11.11 -6.98
N LEU A 211 -2.37 9.86 -7.43
CA LEU A 211 -2.44 8.69 -6.56
C LEU A 211 -1.25 8.63 -5.58
N LEU A 212 -0.08 9.13 -5.99
CA LEU A 212 1.12 9.19 -5.15
C LEU A 212 1.14 10.40 -4.20
N SER A 213 0.65 11.57 -4.66
CA SER A 213 0.77 12.83 -3.93
C SER A 213 -0.46 13.17 -3.08
N ASP A 214 -1.66 12.81 -3.53
CA ASP A 214 -2.92 13.20 -2.89
C ASP A 214 -3.44 12.14 -1.92
N ALA A 215 -2.91 10.90 -1.98
CA ALA A 215 -3.19 9.89 -0.97
C ALA A 215 -2.45 10.16 0.34
N TYR A 216 -3.15 10.02 1.46
CA TYR A 216 -2.54 10.06 2.79
C TYR A 216 -1.89 8.71 3.13
N TRP A 217 -0.71 8.49 2.60
CA TRP A 217 0.05 7.26 2.85
C TRP A 217 0.58 7.17 4.29
N GLY A 218 0.86 8.33 4.94
CA GLY A 218 1.58 8.37 6.21
C GLY A 218 3.03 7.90 6.06
N ASP A 219 3.63 7.52 7.17
CA ASP A 219 4.98 6.93 7.17
C ASP A 219 4.88 5.46 6.75
N LEU A 220 5.57 5.11 5.67
CA LEU A 220 5.67 3.75 5.18
C LEU A 220 7.11 3.24 5.25
N ASP A 221 7.29 1.96 5.57
CA ASP A 221 8.55 1.24 5.39
C ASP A 221 8.69 0.80 3.93
N PHE A 222 7.60 0.32 3.33
CA PHE A 222 7.54 -0.14 1.94
C PHE A 222 6.34 0.43 1.19
N LEU A 223 6.57 0.79 -0.08
CA LEU A 223 5.52 1.04 -1.05
C LEU A 223 5.72 0.08 -2.23
N LEU A 224 4.80 -0.85 -2.42
CA LEU A 224 4.78 -1.72 -3.59
C LEU A 224 3.94 -1.09 -4.69
N LEU A 225 4.44 -1.15 -5.93
CA LEU A 225 3.75 -0.66 -7.12
C LEU A 225 3.46 -1.85 -8.02
N ASP A 226 2.19 -2.21 -8.19
CA ASP A 226 1.79 -3.25 -9.15
C ASP A 226 1.76 -2.64 -10.55
N LEU A 227 2.83 -2.85 -11.34
CA LEU A 227 2.99 -2.26 -12.66
C LEU A 227 2.14 -3.01 -13.70
N PRO A 228 1.64 -2.35 -14.76
CA PRO A 228 1.02 -3.09 -15.88
C PRO A 228 2.04 -4.00 -16.55
N PRO A 229 1.57 -5.04 -17.26
CA PRO A 229 2.45 -5.91 -18.01
C PRO A 229 3.12 -5.16 -19.18
N GLY A 230 4.36 -5.50 -19.44
CA GLY A 230 5.13 -4.92 -20.55
C GLY A 230 5.86 -3.63 -20.20
N THR A 231 6.08 -2.78 -21.19
CA THR A 231 7.02 -1.65 -21.13
C THR A 231 6.35 -0.32 -21.49
N GLY A 232 5.08 -0.18 -21.09
CA GLY A 232 4.25 0.96 -21.50
C GLY A 232 4.48 2.25 -20.72
N ASP A 233 3.68 3.26 -21.07
CA ASP A 233 3.75 4.63 -20.52
C ASP A 233 3.68 4.71 -18.98
N ILE A 234 3.03 3.74 -18.35
CA ILE A 234 2.89 3.69 -16.87
C ILE A 234 4.24 3.43 -16.20
N ALA A 235 4.99 2.43 -16.68
CA ALA A 235 6.31 2.12 -16.15
C ALA A 235 7.26 3.30 -16.30
N ILE A 236 7.20 3.98 -17.46
CA ILE A 236 7.99 5.19 -17.74
C ILE A 236 7.56 6.32 -16.79
N SER A 237 6.27 6.57 -16.65
CA SER A 237 5.75 7.63 -15.77
C SER A 237 6.14 7.40 -14.32
N LEU A 238 6.02 6.18 -13.79
CA LEU A 238 6.41 5.87 -12.42
C LEU A 238 7.92 5.99 -12.21
N GLY A 239 8.73 5.56 -13.17
CA GLY A 239 10.18 5.75 -13.11
C GLY A 239 10.60 7.23 -13.12
N GLN A 240 9.84 8.10 -13.78
CA GLN A 240 10.06 9.55 -13.75
C GLN A 240 9.58 10.19 -12.43
N LEU A 241 8.44 9.73 -11.90
CA LEU A 241 7.86 10.24 -10.66
C LEU A 241 8.63 9.78 -9.42
N ILE A 242 9.19 8.55 -9.45
CA ILE A 242 9.95 7.96 -8.35
C ILE A 242 11.23 7.32 -8.90
N PRO A 243 12.24 8.12 -9.28
CA PRO A 243 13.45 7.62 -9.95
C PRO A 243 14.31 6.69 -9.09
N ASN A 244 14.17 6.76 -7.76
CA ASN A 244 14.91 5.92 -6.82
C ASN A 244 14.18 4.61 -6.47
N SER A 245 13.13 4.25 -7.22
CA SER A 245 12.42 2.98 -7.01
C SER A 245 13.26 1.79 -7.48
N GLU A 246 13.08 0.68 -6.75
CA GLU A 246 13.65 -0.63 -7.07
C GLU A 246 12.66 -1.42 -7.92
N ILE A 247 13.13 -2.35 -8.74
CA ILE A 247 12.26 -3.18 -9.60
C ILE A 247 12.52 -4.65 -9.33
N ILE A 248 11.44 -5.41 -9.15
CA ILE A 248 11.41 -6.88 -9.20
C ILE A 248 10.69 -7.31 -10.46
N VAL A 249 11.24 -8.27 -11.18
CA VAL A 249 10.60 -8.85 -12.37
C VAL A 249 9.96 -10.19 -12.02
N VAL A 250 8.65 -10.32 -12.24
CA VAL A 250 7.92 -11.58 -12.12
C VAL A 250 7.84 -12.25 -13.50
N THR A 251 8.24 -13.51 -13.54
CA THR A 251 8.23 -14.35 -14.75
C THR A 251 7.61 -15.73 -14.46
N THR A 252 7.58 -16.61 -15.45
CA THR A 252 7.14 -18.01 -15.35
C THR A 252 8.25 -18.93 -15.81
N PRO A 253 8.20 -20.27 -15.54
CA PRO A 253 9.23 -21.22 -15.95
C PRO A 253 9.45 -21.33 -17.45
N GLN A 254 8.54 -20.79 -18.27
CA GLN A 254 8.66 -20.81 -19.73
C GLN A 254 9.84 -19.95 -20.22
N VAL A 255 10.80 -20.53 -20.89
CA VAL A 255 11.99 -19.84 -21.42
C VAL A 255 11.63 -18.65 -22.33
N ALA A 256 10.57 -18.73 -23.11
CA ALA A 256 10.07 -17.64 -23.94
C ALA A 256 9.64 -16.40 -23.10
N ALA A 257 9.34 -16.56 -21.81
CA ALA A 257 9.02 -15.44 -20.94
C ALA A 257 10.26 -14.58 -20.61
N ALA A 258 11.45 -15.16 -20.64
CA ALA A 258 12.72 -14.48 -20.36
C ALA A 258 13.00 -13.35 -21.36
N GLU A 259 12.71 -13.55 -22.65
CA GLU A 259 12.92 -12.51 -23.68
C GLU A 259 12.04 -11.28 -23.47
N VAL A 260 10.81 -11.51 -23.01
CA VAL A 260 9.87 -10.42 -22.76
C VAL A 260 10.19 -9.72 -21.43
N ALA A 261 10.64 -10.46 -20.43
CA ALA A 261 11.09 -9.94 -19.16
C ALA A 261 12.35 -9.04 -19.29
N GLU A 262 13.25 -9.36 -20.24
CA GLU A 262 14.42 -8.55 -20.57
C GLU A 262 14.03 -7.12 -21.00
N ARG A 263 12.90 -6.95 -21.71
CA ARG A 263 12.41 -5.60 -22.09
C ARG A 263 12.04 -4.76 -20.88
N ALA A 264 11.40 -5.34 -19.87
CA ALA A 264 11.09 -4.65 -18.62
C ALA A 264 12.37 -4.21 -17.91
N GLY A 265 13.39 -5.06 -17.87
CA GLY A 265 14.70 -4.74 -17.32
C GLY A 265 15.42 -3.61 -18.08
N ARG A 266 15.34 -3.57 -19.41
CA ARG A 266 15.90 -2.48 -20.24
C ARG A 266 15.30 -1.12 -19.90
N ILE A 267 13.98 -1.06 -19.71
CA ILE A 267 13.29 0.19 -19.36
C ILE A 267 13.69 0.62 -17.93
N ALA A 268 13.70 -0.29 -16.97
CA ALA A 268 14.16 0.00 -15.62
C ALA A 268 15.58 0.61 -15.64
N HIS A 269 16.47 0.03 -16.42
CA HIS A 269 17.84 0.55 -16.60
C HIS A 269 17.87 1.95 -17.23
N GLN A 270 17.10 2.18 -18.30
CA GLN A 270 17.00 3.50 -18.93
C GLN A 270 16.48 4.58 -17.98
N LEU A 271 15.57 4.21 -17.08
CA LEU A 271 15.01 5.08 -16.05
C LEU A 271 15.89 5.18 -14.79
N LYS A 272 17.08 4.57 -14.81
CA LYS A 272 18.02 4.51 -13.68
C LYS A 272 17.44 3.85 -12.41
N GLN A 273 16.44 3.02 -12.56
CA GLN A 273 15.89 2.21 -11.47
C GLN A 273 16.77 1.00 -11.23
N GLN A 274 16.88 0.58 -9.98
CA GLN A 274 17.68 -0.58 -9.60
C GLN A 274 16.86 -1.86 -9.75
N LEU A 275 17.33 -2.79 -10.59
CA LEU A 275 16.75 -4.13 -10.69
C LEU A 275 17.29 -4.99 -9.54
N ILE A 276 16.44 -5.35 -8.60
CA ILE A 276 16.85 -6.06 -7.38
C ILE A 276 16.64 -7.56 -7.42
N GLY A 277 15.92 -8.09 -8.40
CA GLY A 277 15.81 -9.54 -8.59
C GLY A 277 14.66 -9.97 -9.47
N VAL A 278 14.59 -11.29 -9.63
CA VAL A 278 13.55 -12.00 -10.38
C VAL A 278 12.79 -12.92 -9.44
N ILE A 279 11.49 -13.04 -9.61
CA ILE A 279 10.64 -14.04 -8.97
C ILE A 279 10.05 -14.91 -10.08
N GLU A 280 10.27 -16.22 -10.01
CA GLU A 280 9.58 -17.19 -10.85
C GLU A 280 8.29 -17.62 -10.17
N ASN A 281 7.15 -17.33 -10.77
CA ASN A 281 5.84 -17.79 -10.33
C ASN A 281 5.37 -18.97 -11.21
N MET A 282 4.43 -19.77 -10.71
CA MET A 282 3.96 -20.99 -11.39
C MET A 282 5.08 -22.02 -11.62
N SER A 283 6.03 -22.06 -10.71
CA SER A 283 7.14 -23.03 -10.73
C SER A 283 6.62 -24.47 -10.52
N PRO A 284 7.43 -25.49 -10.83
CA PRO A 284 7.08 -26.87 -10.53
C PRO A 284 6.64 -27.07 -9.08
N TYR A 285 5.67 -27.93 -8.87
CA TYR A 285 5.16 -28.27 -7.54
C TYR A 285 5.14 -29.79 -7.34
N GLU A 286 5.13 -30.21 -6.08
CA GLU A 286 5.03 -31.59 -5.71
C GLU A 286 3.58 -31.98 -5.46
N ASP A 287 3.12 -33.04 -6.13
CA ASP A 287 1.84 -33.69 -5.86
C ASP A 287 2.05 -35.19 -5.66
N SER A 288 1.73 -35.67 -4.47
CA SER A 288 1.80 -37.11 -4.11
C SER A 288 3.18 -37.75 -4.41
N GLY A 289 4.26 -37.02 -4.13
CA GLY A 289 5.65 -37.48 -4.35
C GLY A 289 6.13 -37.35 -5.81
N ARG A 290 5.36 -36.72 -6.68
CA ARG A 290 5.74 -36.41 -8.07
C ARG A 290 5.90 -34.94 -8.31
N ILE A 291 6.98 -34.57 -8.97
CA ILE A 291 7.17 -33.14 -9.43
C ILE A 291 6.38 -32.96 -10.72
N ILE A 292 5.53 -31.95 -10.73
CA ILE A 292 4.70 -31.59 -11.86
C ILE A 292 5.14 -30.19 -12.37
N SER A 293 5.59 -30.15 -13.63
CA SER A 293 6.12 -28.98 -14.30
C SER A 293 5.15 -28.49 -15.39
N LEU A 294 3.99 -27.93 -14.99
CA LEU A 294 2.94 -27.52 -15.94
C LEU A 294 3.41 -26.46 -16.94
N PHE A 295 4.32 -25.59 -16.56
CA PHE A 295 4.82 -24.49 -17.38
C PHE A 295 6.30 -24.65 -17.77
N GLY A 296 6.87 -25.84 -17.61
CA GLY A 296 8.30 -26.11 -17.84
C GLY A 296 9.16 -25.73 -16.65
N GLU A 297 10.44 -25.51 -16.89
CA GLU A 297 11.46 -25.24 -15.86
C GLU A 297 12.51 -24.25 -16.36
N GLY A 298 13.16 -23.53 -15.42
CA GLY A 298 14.37 -22.73 -15.70
C GLY A 298 14.15 -21.34 -16.27
N GLY A 299 12.91 -20.89 -16.45
CA GLY A 299 12.64 -19.55 -16.99
C GLY A 299 13.08 -18.41 -16.07
N GLY A 300 12.99 -18.61 -14.77
CA GLY A 300 13.44 -17.63 -13.77
C GLY A 300 14.94 -17.45 -13.77
N GLU A 301 15.70 -18.54 -13.78
CA GLU A 301 17.18 -18.53 -13.86
C GLU A 301 17.65 -17.91 -15.16
N GLU A 302 17.04 -18.29 -16.28
CA GLU A 302 17.41 -17.73 -17.58
C GLU A 302 17.10 -16.21 -17.63
N THR A 303 15.96 -15.79 -17.06
CA THR A 303 15.62 -14.36 -16.92
C THR A 303 16.67 -13.62 -16.09
N ALA A 304 17.01 -14.13 -14.92
CA ALA A 304 17.99 -13.53 -14.00
C ALA A 304 19.38 -13.41 -14.70
N LYS A 305 19.80 -14.47 -15.36
CA LYS A 305 21.06 -14.49 -16.14
C LYS A 305 21.09 -13.46 -17.27
N ARG A 306 20.01 -13.38 -18.07
CA ARG A 306 19.92 -12.39 -19.17
C ARG A 306 19.95 -10.96 -18.64
N LEU A 307 19.21 -10.70 -17.56
CA LEU A 307 19.19 -9.38 -16.94
C LEU A 307 20.55 -9.01 -16.33
N SER A 308 21.23 -9.95 -15.69
CA SER A 308 22.59 -9.74 -15.18
C SER A 308 23.58 -9.40 -16.30
N ASN A 309 23.53 -10.13 -17.42
CA ASN A 309 24.37 -9.86 -18.58
C ASN A 309 24.08 -8.49 -19.22
N LEU A 310 22.80 -8.13 -19.30
CA LEU A 310 22.35 -6.85 -19.85
C LEU A 310 22.84 -5.65 -19.04
N LEU A 311 22.79 -5.79 -17.70
CA LEU A 311 23.10 -4.70 -16.77
C LEU A 311 24.57 -4.66 -16.35
N GLY A 312 25.34 -5.72 -16.62
CA GLY A 312 26.70 -5.87 -16.08
C GLY A 312 26.75 -5.94 -14.55
N ALA A 313 25.64 -6.34 -13.91
CA ALA A 313 25.46 -6.42 -12.47
C ALA A 313 24.66 -7.67 -12.11
N ASP A 314 24.86 -8.21 -10.90
CA ASP A 314 24.14 -9.39 -10.43
C ASP A 314 22.66 -9.09 -10.17
N VAL A 315 21.78 -9.79 -10.89
CA VAL A 315 20.33 -9.81 -10.70
C VAL A 315 19.93 -11.21 -10.24
N PRO A 316 19.73 -11.45 -8.92
CA PRO A 316 19.45 -12.77 -8.40
C PRO A 316 18.04 -13.24 -8.70
N LEU A 317 17.86 -14.55 -8.77
CA LEU A 317 16.57 -15.19 -8.60
C LEU A 317 16.23 -15.18 -7.11
N LEU A 318 15.20 -14.40 -6.72
CA LEU A 318 14.78 -14.24 -5.32
C LEU A 318 14.01 -15.45 -4.80
N GLY A 319 13.29 -16.15 -5.67
CA GLY A 319 12.55 -17.35 -5.29
C GLY A 319 11.72 -17.91 -6.44
N LYS A 320 11.22 -19.14 -6.19
CA LYS A 320 10.39 -19.90 -7.10
C LYS A 320 9.08 -20.27 -6.41
N ILE A 321 8.05 -19.48 -6.67
CA ILE A 321 6.72 -19.70 -6.12
C ILE A 321 6.07 -20.86 -6.89
N PRO A 322 5.75 -21.97 -6.24
CA PRO A 322 5.16 -23.12 -6.91
C PRO A 322 3.79 -22.79 -7.50
N PHE A 323 3.39 -23.50 -8.54
CA PHE A 323 2.01 -23.45 -9.00
C PHE A 323 1.08 -23.91 -7.87
N ASP A 324 0.14 -23.04 -7.49
CA ASP A 324 -0.76 -23.27 -6.36
C ASP A 324 -2.17 -22.79 -6.68
N ILE A 325 -3.13 -23.68 -6.57
CA ILE A 325 -4.55 -23.37 -6.78
C ILE A 325 -5.03 -22.39 -5.70
N ALA A 326 -4.55 -22.53 -4.45
CA ALA A 326 -4.93 -21.66 -3.36
C ALA A 326 -4.48 -20.21 -3.59
N LEU A 327 -3.32 -20.00 -4.24
CA LEU A 327 -2.86 -18.64 -4.60
C LEU A 327 -3.82 -17.97 -5.60
N ARG A 328 -4.34 -18.75 -6.57
CA ARG A 328 -5.35 -18.27 -7.53
C ARG A 328 -6.68 -17.98 -6.83
N GLU A 329 -7.19 -18.96 -6.06
CA GLU A 329 -8.48 -18.83 -5.37
C GLU A 329 -8.46 -17.71 -4.34
N GLY A 330 -7.35 -17.53 -3.64
CA GLY A 330 -7.13 -16.42 -2.73
C GLY A 330 -7.23 -15.06 -3.42
N GLY A 331 -6.66 -14.93 -4.62
CA GLY A 331 -6.78 -13.75 -5.46
C GLY A 331 -8.22 -13.46 -5.92
N ASP A 332 -9.00 -14.49 -6.22
CA ASP A 332 -10.41 -14.36 -6.63
C ASP A 332 -11.35 -14.05 -5.47
N THR A 333 -11.03 -14.51 -4.26
CA THR A 333 -11.90 -14.40 -3.06
C THR A 333 -11.46 -13.32 -2.07
N GLY A 334 -10.36 -12.63 -2.33
CA GLY A 334 -9.83 -11.60 -1.45
C GLY A 334 -9.21 -12.15 -0.16
N ARG A 335 -8.59 -13.33 -0.24
CA ARG A 335 -7.95 -14.06 0.87
C ARG A 335 -6.51 -14.41 0.52
N PRO A 336 -5.55 -13.52 0.80
CA PRO A 336 -4.15 -13.76 0.48
C PRO A 336 -3.62 -15.05 1.12
N VAL A 337 -2.93 -15.89 0.33
CA VAL A 337 -2.49 -17.23 0.76
C VAL A 337 -1.53 -17.19 1.94
N VAL A 338 -0.71 -16.15 2.05
CA VAL A 338 0.22 -15.98 3.19
C VAL A 338 -0.51 -15.78 4.52
N GLN A 339 -1.74 -15.25 4.48
CA GLN A 339 -2.60 -15.06 5.65
C GLN A 339 -3.44 -16.31 5.95
N GLU A 340 -4.02 -16.92 4.91
CA GLU A 340 -4.97 -18.02 5.06
C GLU A 340 -4.28 -19.38 5.26
N LEU A 341 -3.16 -19.59 4.58
CA LEU A 341 -2.41 -20.84 4.58
C LEU A 341 -0.90 -20.62 4.81
N PRO A 342 -0.49 -20.07 5.97
CA PRO A 342 0.90 -19.68 6.23
C PRO A 342 1.90 -20.83 6.15
N GLU A 343 1.44 -22.06 6.35
CA GLU A 343 2.27 -23.28 6.27
C GLU A 343 2.37 -23.86 4.86
N SER A 344 1.65 -23.31 3.87
CA SER A 344 1.73 -23.79 2.49
C SER A 344 3.12 -23.59 1.88
N PRO A 345 3.53 -24.41 0.90
CA PRO A 345 4.78 -24.20 0.17
C PRO A 345 4.89 -22.83 -0.45
N THR A 346 3.78 -22.31 -0.98
CA THR A 346 3.68 -20.96 -1.55
C THR A 346 3.95 -19.88 -0.52
N ALA A 347 3.31 -19.93 0.65
CA ALA A 347 3.51 -18.95 1.71
C ALA A 347 4.97 -18.98 2.22
N LYS A 348 5.52 -20.18 2.44
CA LYS A 348 6.92 -20.34 2.87
C LYS A 348 7.93 -19.79 1.86
N GLU A 349 7.66 -19.93 0.57
CA GLU A 349 8.55 -19.38 -0.45
C GLU A 349 8.47 -17.85 -0.50
N ILE A 350 7.26 -17.29 -0.36
CA ILE A 350 7.06 -15.83 -0.23
C ILE A 350 7.80 -15.30 1.00
N GLU A 351 7.74 -15.98 2.14
CA GLU A 351 8.47 -15.59 3.36
C GLU A 351 9.99 -15.57 3.13
N LYS A 352 10.56 -16.55 2.41
CA LYS A 352 11.99 -16.56 2.04
C LYS A 352 12.36 -15.37 1.14
N ILE A 353 11.47 -15.02 0.21
CA ILE A 353 11.66 -13.83 -0.64
C ILE A 353 11.67 -12.56 0.24
N ILE A 354 10.74 -12.44 1.20
CA ILE A 354 10.71 -11.32 2.15
C ILE A 354 12.00 -11.25 2.97
N ASP A 355 12.53 -12.38 3.47
CA ASP A 355 13.79 -12.42 4.20
C ASP A 355 14.94 -11.82 3.38
N GLN A 356 15.02 -12.18 2.10
CA GLN A 356 16.04 -11.63 1.20
C GLN A 356 15.85 -10.13 0.95
N LEU A 357 14.60 -9.66 0.83
CA LEU A 357 14.30 -8.24 0.65
C LEU A 357 14.66 -7.43 1.90
N LEU A 358 14.46 -7.96 3.09
CA LEU A 358 14.76 -7.27 4.35
C LEU A 358 16.26 -7.18 4.64
N VAL A 359 17.06 -8.18 4.25
CA VAL A 359 18.53 -8.15 4.39
C VAL A 359 19.15 -7.08 3.48
N ARG A 360 18.55 -6.80 2.32
CA ARG A 360 19.04 -5.78 1.38
C ARG A 360 18.71 -4.38 1.89
N LYS A 361 19.72 -3.66 2.36
CA LYS A 361 19.57 -2.25 2.72
C LYS A 361 19.38 -1.41 1.45
N LYS A 362 18.56 -0.34 1.55
CA LYS A 362 18.43 0.67 0.50
C LYS A 362 19.83 1.17 0.11
N SER A 363 20.13 1.16 -1.18
CA SER A 363 21.41 1.72 -1.67
C SER A 363 21.45 3.21 -1.39
N LEU A 364 22.50 3.66 -0.71
CA LEU A 364 22.77 5.08 -0.47
C LEU A 364 23.59 5.72 -1.61
N VAL A 365 23.80 5.00 -2.72
CA VAL A 365 24.53 5.50 -3.88
C VAL A 365 23.77 6.69 -4.46
N GLY A 366 24.41 7.86 -4.49
CA GLY A 366 23.81 9.11 -4.98
C GLY A 366 23.11 9.97 -3.93
N VAL A 367 22.94 9.50 -2.70
CA VAL A 367 22.45 10.32 -1.59
C VAL A 367 23.57 11.29 -1.16
N ARG A 368 23.31 12.58 -1.28
CA ARG A 368 24.21 13.59 -0.69
C ARG A 368 24.11 13.48 0.82
N LEU A 369 25.15 12.95 1.45
CA LEU A 369 25.31 13.06 2.89
C LEU A 369 25.53 14.54 3.21
N GLY A 370 24.57 15.19 3.86
CA GLY A 370 24.71 16.55 4.37
C GLY A 370 25.72 16.56 5.51
N LEU A 371 27.00 16.49 5.17
CA LEU A 371 28.07 16.80 6.12
C LEU A 371 28.07 18.33 6.24
N SER A 372 27.44 18.85 7.30
CA SER A 372 27.66 20.23 7.74
C SER A 372 29.11 20.35 8.19
N THR A 373 29.94 21.07 7.43
CA THR A 373 31.23 21.57 7.88
C THR A 373 31.01 22.70 8.91
#